data_06d0235e6d9dce5b2c1b9e648cfd0a97
#
_entry.id   06d0235e6d9dce5b2c1b9e648cfd0a97
#
_cell.length_a   1.000
_cell.length_b   1.000
_cell.length_c   1.000
_cell.angle_alpha   90.00
_cell.angle_beta   90.00
_cell.angle_gamma   90.00
#
_symmetry.space_group_name_H-M   'P 1'
#
loop_
_entity.id
_entity.type
_entity.pdbx_description
1 polymer ?
#
loop_
_entity_poly.entity_id
_entity_poly.type
_entity_poly.pdbx_seq_one_letter_code
_entity_poly.pdbx_strand_id
1 'polypeptide(L)'
;ELTPADRLCIPVPLYHCFGMVLGNLACLTHGATIVYPNDGFEPLSVLQTVQAEKCTGLHGVPTMFIALLDHPQFKAFDLSTLRTGIMAGSPCPMEVMKRVVAEMNMSEVTIAYGMTETSPVSCQSSNSTPLEQRVATVGRVQPHLTVKVIHPETGEVVAPGVSGELCTKGYSVMHGYWGDPARTAEAIDAEGWMHTGDLATMDAQGYVNIVGRIKDMVIRGGENIYPREIEEFLYKHPAVQDVQVVGVPDAKYGEELCAWIVLKPGQTTTDTALRDF
;
A
#
# COMPACT_ATOMS: atom_id res chain seq x y z
N GLU A 1 4.27 -12.32 12.65
CA GLU A 1 5.72 -12.20 12.90
C GLU A 1 6.48 -13.28 12.16
N LEU A 2 7.71 -12.96 11.66
CA LEU A 2 8.62 -13.94 11.10
C LEU A 2 9.30 -14.74 12.23
N THR A 3 9.62 -15.99 11.93
CA THR A 3 10.33 -16.91 12.83
C THR A 3 11.44 -17.64 12.07
N PRO A 4 12.37 -18.34 12.73
CA PRO A 4 13.38 -19.14 12.05
C PRO A 4 12.82 -20.28 11.18
N ALA A 5 11.56 -20.66 11.37
CA ALA A 5 10.88 -21.66 10.53
C ALA A 5 10.33 -21.08 9.23
N ASP A 6 10.29 -19.77 9.10
CA ASP A 6 9.72 -19.12 7.94
C ASP A 6 10.67 -19.07 6.74
N ARG A 7 10.07 -19.13 5.56
CA ARG A 7 10.71 -19.04 4.25
C ARG A 7 9.99 -17.95 3.47
N LEU A 8 10.62 -16.77 3.35
CA LEU A 8 10.02 -15.59 2.75
C LEU A 8 10.41 -15.46 1.28
N CYS A 9 9.44 -15.54 0.39
CA CYS A 9 9.62 -15.22 -1.02
C CYS A 9 9.59 -13.70 -1.23
N ILE A 10 10.66 -13.15 -1.84
CA ILE A 10 10.89 -11.71 -2.02
C ILE A 10 11.03 -11.39 -3.51
N PRO A 11 9.92 -11.22 -4.26
CA PRO A 11 9.95 -10.82 -5.66
C PRO A 11 10.10 -9.30 -5.86
N VAL A 12 10.05 -8.53 -4.77
CA VAL A 12 10.19 -7.07 -4.80
C VAL A 12 11.66 -6.66 -4.96
N PRO A 13 11.95 -5.52 -5.64
CA PRO A 13 13.32 -5.10 -5.91
C PRO A 13 14.16 -4.88 -4.64
N LEU A 14 15.39 -5.41 -4.63
CA LEU A 14 16.30 -5.31 -3.49
C LEU A 14 16.97 -3.93 -3.35
N TYR A 15 16.94 -3.12 -4.40
CA TYR A 15 17.38 -1.71 -4.33
C TYR A 15 16.32 -0.78 -3.71
N HIS A 16 15.11 -1.30 -3.46
CA HIS A 16 14.03 -0.59 -2.75
C HIS A 16 13.98 -1.05 -1.29
N CYS A 17 13.64 -0.15 -0.38
CA CYS A 17 13.54 -0.44 1.06
C CYS A 17 12.55 -1.58 1.38
N PHE A 18 11.55 -1.82 0.55
CA PHE A 18 10.65 -2.96 0.71
C PHE A 18 11.42 -4.29 0.61
N GLY A 19 12.19 -4.50 -0.45
CA GLY A 19 12.98 -5.72 -0.62
C GLY A 19 14.15 -5.80 0.37
N MET A 20 14.91 -4.71 0.55
CA MET A 20 16.08 -4.71 1.41
C MET A 20 15.70 -4.76 2.90
N VAL A 21 14.88 -3.84 3.38
CA VAL A 21 14.61 -3.72 4.83
C VAL A 21 13.53 -4.70 5.27
N LEU A 22 12.34 -4.66 4.65
CA LEU A 22 11.23 -5.52 5.05
C LEU A 22 11.40 -6.99 4.60
N GLY A 23 12.18 -7.23 3.54
CA GLY A 23 12.56 -8.58 3.10
C GLY A 23 13.84 -9.05 3.78
N ASN A 24 14.99 -8.63 3.26
CA ASN A 24 16.29 -9.20 3.66
C ASN A 24 16.63 -8.98 5.14
N LEU A 25 16.59 -7.72 5.61
CA LEU A 25 16.97 -7.44 6.99
C LEU A 25 15.96 -8.02 7.98
N ALA A 26 14.68 -8.06 7.65
CA ALA A 26 13.68 -8.72 8.48
C ALA A 26 13.97 -10.24 8.60
N CYS A 27 14.28 -10.92 7.50
CA CYS A 27 14.66 -12.33 7.54
C CYS A 27 15.94 -12.55 8.37
N LEU A 28 16.97 -11.74 8.16
CA LEU A 28 18.24 -11.86 8.89
C LEU A 28 18.06 -11.69 10.40
N THR A 29 17.27 -10.70 10.82
CA THR A 29 17.04 -10.42 12.24
C THR A 29 16.17 -11.47 12.94
N HIS A 30 15.37 -12.24 12.19
CA HIS A 30 14.49 -13.26 12.72
C HIS A 30 14.98 -14.70 12.43
N GLY A 31 16.12 -14.85 11.73
CA GLY A 31 16.65 -16.16 11.34
C GLY A 31 15.82 -16.87 10.27
N ALA A 32 14.94 -16.14 9.57
CA ALA A 32 14.10 -16.71 8.52
C ALA A 32 14.89 -16.93 7.22
N THR A 33 14.45 -17.88 6.40
CA THR A 33 15.07 -18.14 5.10
C THR A 33 14.64 -17.09 4.07
N ILE A 34 15.61 -16.53 3.35
CA ILE A 34 15.38 -15.64 2.21
C ILE A 34 15.25 -16.48 0.94
N VAL A 35 14.21 -16.26 0.16
CA VAL A 35 13.97 -16.94 -1.13
C VAL A 35 13.74 -15.92 -2.22
N TYR A 36 14.59 -15.95 -3.25
CA TYR A 36 14.44 -15.08 -4.43
C TYR A 36 13.90 -15.89 -5.60
N PRO A 37 12.74 -15.52 -6.18
CA PRO A 37 12.14 -16.31 -7.26
C PRO A 37 12.83 -16.12 -8.60
N ASN A 38 13.41 -14.94 -8.87
CA ASN A 38 14.09 -14.59 -10.10
C ASN A 38 14.84 -13.26 -9.93
N ASP A 39 15.60 -12.83 -10.94
CA ASP A 39 16.27 -11.51 -10.98
C ASP A 39 15.28 -10.34 -11.04
N GLY A 40 14.06 -10.57 -11.53
CA GLY A 40 12.97 -9.61 -11.58
C GLY A 40 11.63 -10.29 -11.29
N PHE A 41 10.57 -9.50 -11.18
CA PHE A 41 9.23 -10.03 -10.99
C PHE A 41 8.73 -10.71 -12.27
N GLU A 42 8.44 -12.01 -12.16
CA GLU A 42 7.78 -12.82 -13.18
C GLU A 42 6.78 -13.73 -12.46
N PRO A 43 5.44 -13.62 -12.73
CA PRO A 43 4.41 -14.32 -11.96
C PRO A 43 4.59 -15.82 -11.91
N LEU A 44 4.93 -16.46 -13.04
CA LEU A 44 5.10 -17.91 -13.10
C LEU A 44 6.26 -18.37 -12.23
N SER A 45 7.40 -17.70 -12.29
CA SER A 45 8.56 -18.00 -11.43
C SER A 45 8.23 -17.87 -9.95
N VAL A 46 7.44 -16.86 -9.57
CA VAL A 46 7.03 -16.70 -8.17
C VAL A 46 6.16 -17.87 -7.72
N LEU A 47 5.15 -18.27 -8.50
CA LEU A 47 4.26 -19.40 -8.18
C LEU A 47 5.05 -20.71 -8.08
N GLN A 48 5.95 -20.98 -9.03
CA GLN A 48 6.83 -22.16 -9.02
C GLN A 48 7.73 -22.18 -7.79
N THR A 49 8.36 -21.05 -7.47
CA THR A 49 9.26 -20.93 -6.32
C THR A 49 8.52 -21.10 -5.00
N VAL A 50 7.35 -20.49 -4.84
CA VAL A 50 6.53 -20.65 -3.63
C VAL A 50 6.24 -22.12 -3.36
N GLN A 51 5.82 -22.85 -4.39
CA GLN A 51 5.54 -24.30 -4.27
C GLN A 51 6.81 -25.10 -4.02
N ALA A 52 7.87 -24.92 -4.82
CA ALA A 52 9.08 -25.73 -4.77
C ALA A 52 9.84 -25.55 -3.44
N GLU A 53 9.95 -24.30 -2.99
CA GLU A 53 10.65 -23.93 -1.76
C GLU A 53 9.75 -23.96 -0.52
N LYS A 54 8.46 -24.30 -0.69
CA LYS A 54 7.46 -24.31 0.39
C LYS A 54 7.49 -23.01 1.19
N CYS A 55 7.44 -21.89 0.48
CA CYS A 55 7.48 -20.58 1.12
C CYS A 55 6.28 -20.40 2.06
N THR A 56 6.54 -19.84 3.23
CA THR A 56 5.50 -19.54 4.25
C THR A 56 5.05 -18.10 4.20
N GLY A 57 5.85 -17.24 3.56
CA GLY A 57 5.57 -15.83 3.38
C GLY A 57 5.87 -15.34 1.97
N LEU A 58 5.13 -14.31 1.54
CA LEU A 58 5.31 -13.65 0.25
C LEU A 58 5.11 -12.15 0.41
N HIS A 59 6.10 -11.37 -0.01
CA HIS A 59 5.99 -9.91 -0.12
C HIS A 59 5.62 -9.50 -1.54
N GLY A 60 4.86 -8.43 -1.67
CA GLY A 60 4.54 -7.88 -2.99
C GLY A 60 3.80 -6.56 -2.94
N VAL A 61 3.81 -5.86 -4.06
CA VAL A 61 2.91 -4.72 -4.29
C VAL A 61 1.57 -5.24 -4.84
N PRO A 62 0.46 -4.48 -4.72
CA PRO A 62 -0.85 -4.94 -5.17
C PRO A 62 -0.89 -5.47 -6.60
N THR A 63 -0.22 -4.81 -7.54
CA THR A 63 -0.16 -5.24 -8.94
C THR A 63 0.55 -6.60 -9.13
N MET A 64 1.53 -6.94 -8.29
CA MET A 64 2.15 -8.25 -8.29
C MET A 64 1.14 -9.33 -7.83
N PHE A 65 0.39 -9.08 -6.76
CA PHE A 65 -0.64 -10.02 -6.30
C PHE A 65 -1.76 -10.20 -7.34
N ILE A 66 -2.19 -9.12 -7.99
CA ILE A 66 -3.16 -9.21 -9.11
C ILE A 66 -2.61 -10.10 -10.22
N ALA A 67 -1.36 -9.88 -10.64
CA ALA A 67 -0.73 -10.67 -11.70
C ALA A 67 -0.58 -12.16 -11.33
N LEU A 68 -0.33 -12.48 -10.06
CA LEU A 68 -0.28 -13.85 -9.57
C LEU A 68 -1.67 -14.50 -9.59
N LEU A 69 -2.68 -13.83 -9.02
CA LEU A 69 -4.05 -14.31 -8.91
C LEU A 69 -4.73 -14.52 -10.29
N ASP A 70 -4.39 -13.66 -11.26
CA ASP A 70 -4.96 -13.70 -12.60
C ASP A 70 -4.11 -14.55 -13.59
N HIS A 71 -2.99 -15.15 -13.12
CA HIS A 71 -2.17 -16.00 -13.97
C HIS A 71 -2.93 -17.26 -14.42
N PRO A 72 -2.93 -17.61 -15.71
CA PRO A 72 -3.71 -18.74 -16.24
C PRO A 72 -3.45 -20.08 -15.53
N GLN A 73 -2.25 -20.27 -15.03
CA GLN A 73 -1.85 -21.49 -14.31
C GLN A 73 -1.95 -21.37 -12.79
N PHE A 74 -2.47 -20.27 -12.25
CA PHE A 74 -2.53 -20.03 -10.80
C PHE A 74 -3.05 -21.24 -10.01
N LYS A 75 -4.16 -21.83 -10.46
CA LYS A 75 -4.80 -22.97 -9.80
C LYS A 75 -4.03 -24.28 -9.91
N ALA A 76 -2.95 -24.34 -10.70
CA ALA A 76 -2.11 -25.53 -10.83
C ALA A 76 -1.04 -25.61 -9.73
N PHE A 77 -0.84 -24.55 -8.95
CA PHE A 77 0.17 -24.50 -7.90
C PHE A 77 -0.41 -24.72 -6.51
N ASP A 78 0.33 -25.45 -5.69
CA ASP A 78 0.03 -25.62 -4.27
C ASP A 78 0.65 -24.47 -3.47
N LEU A 79 -0.18 -23.56 -3.00
CA LEU A 79 0.18 -22.42 -2.18
C LEU A 79 -0.19 -22.61 -0.71
N SER A 80 -0.53 -23.83 -0.29
CA SER A 80 -1.02 -24.16 1.07
C SER A 80 -0.03 -23.87 2.19
N THR A 81 1.27 -23.74 1.88
CA THR A 81 2.31 -23.40 2.85
C THR A 81 2.36 -21.90 3.17
N LEU A 82 1.81 -21.04 2.30
CA LEU A 82 1.72 -19.62 2.59
C LEU A 82 0.80 -19.36 3.77
N ARG A 83 1.17 -18.42 4.62
CA ARG A 83 0.35 -17.91 5.73
C ARG A 83 0.42 -16.40 5.88
N THR A 84 1.56 -15.78 5.55
CA THR A 84 1.86 -14.39 5.89
C THR A 84 2.56 -13.66 4.75
N GLY A 85 2.75 -12.37 4.92
CA GLY A 85 3.46 -11.47 4.03
C GLY A 85 3.03 -10.04 4.21
N ILE A 86 3.58 -9.17 3.39
CA ILE A 86 3.24 -7.75 3.38
C ILE A 86 2.78 -7.37 1.97
N MET A 87 1.64 -6.71 1.89
CA MET A 87 1.21 -5.97 0.71
C MET A 87 1.41 -4.48 0.98
N ALA A 88 2.25 -3.82 0.20
CA ALA A 88 2.62 -2.42 0.43
C ALA A 88 3.14 -1.76 -0.86
N GLY A 89 3.51 -0.46 -0.76
CA GLY A 89 4.17 0.28 -1.85
C GLY A 89 3.22 1.06 -2.76
N SER A 90 1.94 0.80 -2.68
CA SER A 90 0.85 1.59 -3.29
C SER A 90 -0.45 1.37 -2.52
N PRO A 91 -1.54 2.07 -2.83
CA PRO A 91 -2.85 1.77 -2.27
C PRO A 91 -3.20 0.31 -2.46
N CYS A 92 -3.62 -0.37 -1.38
CA CYS A 92 -3.97 -1.80 -1.40
C CYS A 92 -5.49 -1.94 -1.55
N PRO A 93 -6.02 -2.35 -2.73
CA PRO A 93 -7.45 -2.51 -2.92
C PRO A 93 -8.01 -3.60 -2.00
N MET A 94 -9.11 -3.31 -1.31
CA MET A 94 -9.72 -4.26 -0.37
C MET A 94 -10.06 -5.60 -1.02
N GLU A 95 -10.58 -5.58 -2.23
CA GLU A 95 -10.98 -6.80 -2.95
C GLU A 95 -9.77 -7.68 -3.31
N VAL A 96 -8.62 -7.07 -3.65
CA VAL A 96 -7.37 -7.81 -3.88
C VAL A 96 -6.89 -8.46 -2.60
N MET A 97 -6.93 -7.74 -1.48
CA MET A 97 -6.56 -8.29 -0.16
C MET A 97 -7.43 -9.48 0.24
N LYS A 98 -8.76 -9.38 0.03
CA LYS A 98 -9.69 -10.49 0.30
C LYS A 98 -9.37 -11.72 -0.56
N ARG A 99 -9.07 -11.52 -1.85
CA ARG A 99 -8.65 -12.60 -2.74
C ARG A 99 -7.33 -13.24 -2.30
N VAL A 100 -6.34 -12.47 -1.91
CA VAL A 100 -5.06 -12.99 -1.40
C VAL A 100 -5.28 -13.85 -0.17
N VAL A 101 -6.12 -13.42 0.77
CA VAL A 101 -6.46 -14.22 1.95
C VAL A 101 -7.19 -15.51 1.59
N ALA A 102 -8.17 -15.45 0.68
CA ALA A 102 -9.02 -16.58 0.35
C ALA A 102 -8.37 -17.58 -0.62
N GLU A 103 -7.64 -17.08 -1.64
CA GLU A 103 -7.16 -17.91 -2.76
C GLU A 103 -5.66 -18.29 -2.62
N MET A 104 -4.86 -17.50 -1.85
CA MET A 104 -3.43 -17.76 -1.64
C MET A 104 -3.09 -18.28 -0.24
N ASN A 105 -4.09 -18.62 0.58
CA ASN A 105 -3.92 -19.09 1.95
C ASN A 105 -3.17 -18.11 2.90
N MET A 106 -3.06 -16.84 2.55
CA MET A 106 -2.32 -15.82 3.30
C MET A 106 -3.19 -15.16 4.38
N SER A 107 -3.68 -15.95 5.34
CA SER A 107 -4.59 -15.47 6.40
C SER A 107 -3.98 -14.38 7.29
N GLU A 108 -2.64 -14.33 7.39
CA GLU A 108 -1.89 -13.38 8.20
C GLU A 108 -1.21 -12.29 7.37
N VAL A 109 -1.64 -12.07 6.10
CA VAL A 109 -1.09 -10.96 5.30
C VAL A 109 -1.43 -9.62 5.93
N THR A 110 -0.48 -8.70 5.92
CA THR A 110 -0.62 -7.35 6.49
C THR A 110 -0.42 -6.28 5.43
N ILE A 111 -0.95 -5.09 5.67
CA ILE A 111 -0.64 -3.87 4.92
C ILE A 111 0.38 -3.07 5.72
N ALA A 112 1.40 -2.53 5.07
CA ALA A 112 2.34 -1.60 5.65
C ALA A 112 2.33 -0.29 4.87
N TYR A 113 2.37 0.81 5.59
CA TYR A 113 2.49 2.16 5.06
C TYR A 113 3.79 2.81 5.53
N GLY A 114 4.43 3.49 4.61
CA GLY A 114 5.62 4.28 4.87
C GLY A 114 6.30 4.68 3.57
N MET A 115 7.49 5.25 3.71
CA MET A 115 8.28 5.78 2.60
C MET A 115 9.78 5.60 2.90
N THR A 116 10.63 5.74 1.91
CA THR A 116 12.08 5.61 2.09
C THR A 116 12.59 6.51 3.20
N GLU A 117 12.05 7.70 3.31
CA GLU A 117 12.37 8.72 4.30
C GLU A 117 11.98 8.33 5.73
N THR A 118 11.19 7.28 5.92
CA THR A 118 10.80 6.74 7.24
C THR A 118 11.31 5.31 7.50
N SER A 119 12.25 4.80 6.72
CA SER A 119 13.11 3.61 6.90
C SER A 119 12.46 2.22 7.11
N PRO A 120 11.42 1.78 6.41
CA PRO A 120 10.43 2.52 5.63
C PRO A 120 9.07 2.65 6.32
N VAL A 121 8.76 1.90 7.42
CA VAL A 121 7.40 1.70 7.92
C VAL A 121 7.03 2.65 9.04
N SER A 122 6.00 3.46 8.81
CA SER A 122 5.37 4.28 9.84
C SER A 122 4.19 3.58 10.50
N CYS A 123 3.33 2.93 9.70
CA CYS A 123 2.14 2.22 10.17
C CYS A 123 2.06 0.82 9.56
N GLN A 124 1.49 -0.13 10.30
CA GLN A 124 1.25 -1.49 9.80
C GLN A 124 0.02 -2.10 10.45
N SER A 125 -0.76 -2.85 9.67
CA SER A 125 -1.85 -3.65 10.21
C SER A 125 -1.29 -4.89 10.94
N SER A 126 -2.03 -5.38 11.93
CA SER A 126 -1.68 -6.59 12.68
C SER A 126 -2.51 -7.78 12.19
N ASN A 127 -1.95 -8.99 12.25
CA ASN A 127 -2.71 -10.22 11.99
C ASN A 127 -3.82 -10.47 13.02
N SER A 128 -3.73 -9.88 14.22
CA SER A 128 -4.78 -9.90 15.23
C SER A 128 -5.94 -8.91 14.96
N THR A 129 -5.76 -7.98 14.01
CA THR A 129 -6.82 -7.06 13.60
C THR A 129 -7.87 -7.81 12.78
N PRO A 130 -9.18 -7.60 13.02
CA PRO A 130 -10.24 -8.17 12.20
C PRO A 130 -10.02 -7.88 10.70
N LEU A 131 -10.33 -8.85 9.84
CA LEU A 131 -10.00 -8.79 8.41
C LEU A 131 -10.53 -7.51 7.76
N GLU A 132 -11.77 -7.14 8.01
CA GLU A 132 -12.37 -5.93 7.42
C GLU A 132 -11.58 -4.65 7.76
N GLN A 133 -11.19 -4.48 9.02
CA GLN A 133 -10.38 -3.34 9.45
C GLN A 133 -8.94 -3.43 8.92
N ARG A 134 -8.38 -4.65 8.86
CA ARG A 134 -7.03 -4.89 8.33
C ARG A 134 -6.90 -4.55 6.85
N VAL A 135 -7.94 -4.79 6.06
CA VAL A 135 -7.95 -4.48 4.62
C VAL A 135 -8.40 -3.04 4.31
N ALA A 136 -9.08 -2.39 5.27
CA ALA A 136 -9.57 -1.02 5.11
C ALA A 136 -8.59 0.05 5.59
N THR A 137 -7.55 -0.33 6.35
CA THR A 137 -6.59 0.61 6.96
C THR A 137 -5.16 0.15 6.75
N VAL A 138 -4.21 1.07 6.90
CA VAL A 138 -2.78 0.73 6.97
C VAL A 138 -2.34 0.35 8.40
N GLY A 139 -3.30 0.10 9.28
CA GLY A 139 -3.06 -0.29 10.65
C GLY A 139 -2.72 0.87 11.57
N ARG A 140 -1.90 0.59 12.58
CA ARG A 140 -1.47 1.54 13.61
C ARG A 140 0.00 1.87 13.47
N VAL A 141 0.41 2.94 14.15
CA VAL A 141 1.81 3.35 14.23
C VAL A 141 2.69 2.23 14.79
N GLN A 142 3.90 2.09 14.24
CA GLN A 142 4.91 1.15 14.73
C GLN A 142 5.43 1.54 16.13
N PRO A 143 5.89 0.57 16.94
CA PRO A 143 6.47 0.84 18.25
C PRO A 143 7.58 1.90 18.17
N HIS A 144 7.62 2.79 19.18
CA HIS A 144 8.59 3.88 19.33
C HIS A 144 8.55 4.96 18.24
N LEU A 145 7.50 4.96 17.41
CA LEU A 145 7.17 6.05 16.49
C LEU A 145 5.93 6.81 16.99
N THR A 146 5.76 8.00 16.50
CA THR A 146 4.56 8.81 16.72
C THR A 146 4.05 9.30 15.37
N VAL A 147 2.74 9.28 15.18
CA VAL A 147 2.08 9.87 14.01
C VAL A 147 1.04 10.89 14.47
N LYS A 148 0.82 11.89 13.64
CA LYS A 148 -0.27 12.84 13.79
C LYS A 148 -0.87 13.13 12.40
N VAL A 149 -2.13 13.56 12.38
CA VAL A 149 -2.77 14.07 11.18
C VAL A 149 -3.03 15.56 11.40
N ILE A 150 -2.57 16.39 10.47
CA ILE A 150 -2.65 17.85 10.58
C ILE A 150 -3.41 18.45 9.41
N HIS A 151 -4.02 19.60 9.61
CA HIS A 151 -4.59 20.38 8.51
C HIS A 151 -3.43 20.91 7.63
N PRO A 152 -3.44 20.66 6.31
CA PRO A 152 -2.29 20.98 5.44
C PRO A 152 -1.91 22.46 5.40
N GLU A 153 -2.88 23.36 5.58
CA GLU A 153 -2.63 24.81 5.52
C GLU A 153 -2.31 25.42 6.89
N THR A 154 -3.00 24.98 7.96
CA THR A 154 -2.83 25.60 9.30
C THR A 154 -1.81 24.90 10.17
N GLY A 155 -1.46 23.63 9.84
CA GLY A 155 -0.57 22.80 10.64
C GLY A 155 -1.17 22.31 11.96
N GLU A 156 -2.44 22.63 12.25
CA GLU A 156 -3.13 22.19 13.46
C GLU A 156 -3.51 20.71 13.38
N VAL A 157 -3.41 20.00 14.50
CA VAL A 157 -3.85 18.60 14.59
C VAL A 157 -5.36 18.54 14.42
N VAL A 158 -5.81 17.69 13.48
CA VAL A 158 -7.25 17.53 13.21
C VAL A 158 -7.90 16.54 14.19
N ALA A 159 -9.23 16.64 14.31
CA ALA A 159 -9.99 15.69 15.10
C ALA A 159 -9.98 14.28 14.49
N PRO A 160 -10.17 13.21 15.28
CA PRO A 160 -10.29 11.85 14.77
C PRO A 160 -11.34 11.73 13.65
N GLY A 161 -10.97 11.04 12.56
CA GLY A 161 -11.81 10.86 11.38
C GLY A 161 -11.77 12.00 10.36
N VAL A 162 -11.16 13.14 10.71
CA VAL A 162 -10.98 14.26 9.77
C VAL A 162 -9.73 14.02 8.92
N SER A 163 -9.83 14.28 7.61
CA SER A 163 -8.71 14.16 6.67
C SER A 163 -7.70 15.29 6.86
N GLY A 164 -6.42 14.95 6.77
CA GLY A 164 -5.31 15.89 6.84
C GLY A 164 -4.00 15.23 6.42
N GLU A 165 -2.89 15.97 6.45
CA GLU A 165 -1.57 15.43 6.17
C GLU A 165 -1.10 14.51 7.30
N LEU A 166 -0.66 13.31 6.94
CA LEU A 166 -0.01 12.40 7.88
C LEU A 166 1.44 12.84 8.11
N CYS A 167 1.81 13.03 9.37
CA CYS A 167 3.18 13.31 9.78
C CYS A 167 3.70 12.19 10.67
N THR A 168 4.98 11.82 10.50
CA THR A 168 5.65 10.79 11.28
C THR A 168 6.86 11.37 12.01
N LYS A 169 7.07 10.95 13.28
CA LYS A 169 8.24 11.31 14.06
C LYS A 169 8.80 10.10 14.81
N GLY A 170 10.12 10.02 14.89
CA GLY A 170 10.81 9.00 15.68
C GLY A 170 12.10 8.54 15.04
N TYR A 171 12.65 7.45 15.55
CA TYR A 171 13.98 6.94 15.19
C TYR A 171 14.12 6.53 13.72
N SER A 172 13.03 6.22 13.06
CA SER A 172 13.02 5.76 11.67
C SER A 172 13.04 6.89 10.64
N VAL A 173 12.79 8.14 11.07
CA VAL A 173 12.87 9.30 10.19
C VAL A 173 14.32 9.51 9.74
N MET A 174 14.53 9.70 8.45
CA MET A 174 15.86 9.96 7.87
C MET A 174 16.53 11.20 8.49
N HIS A 175 17.85 11.27 8.42
CA HIS A 175 18.59 12.47 8.81
C HIS A 175 18.42 13.63 7.81
N GLY A 176 18.12 13.34 6.57
CA GLY A 176 17.91 14.32 5.52
C GLY A 176 18.29 13.82 4.13
N TYR A 177 18.03 14.63 3.12
CA TYR A 177 18.50 14.39 1.76
C TYR A 177 19.98 14.75 1.63
N TRP A 178 20.73 13.88 0.95
CA TRP A 178 22.17 14.06 0.79
C TRP A 178 22.48 15.34 0.01
N GLY A 179 23.26 16.23 0.62
CA GLY A 179 23.67 17.49 -0.01
C GLY A 179 22.56 18.51 -0.26
N ASP A 180 21.35 18.29 0.28
CA ASP A 180 20.20 19.17 0.06
C ASP A 180 19.51 19.54 1.39
N PRO A 181 20.10 20.49 2.14
CA PRO A 181 19.54 20.95 3.42
C PRO A 181 18.22 21.72 3.23
N ALA A 182 18.01 22.38 2.10
CA ALA A 182 16.78 23.13 1.83
C ALA A 182 15.59 22.16 1.70
N ARG A 183 15.72 21.15 0.86
CA ARG A 183 14.68 20.12 0.70
C ARG A 183 14.49 19.28 1.97
N THR A 184 15.55 19.09 2.76
CA THR A 184 15.44 18.43 4.06
C THR A 184 14.57 19.23 5.02
N ALA A 185 14.77 20.57 5.08
CA ALA A 185 13.98 21.45 5.93
C ALA A 185 12.51 21.60 5.48
N GLU A 186 12.23 21.39 4.19
CA GLU A 186 10.85 21.32 3.66
C GLU A 186 10.15 20.01 4.10
N ALA A 187 10.90 18.91 4.15
CA ALA A 187 10.37 17.59 4.46
C ALA A 187 10.28 17.30 5.96
N ILE A 188 11.22 17.83 6.75
CA ILE A 188 11.30 17.61 8.20
C ILE A 188 11.28 18.96 8.90
N ASP A 189 10.25 19.19 9.70
CA ASP A 189 10.10 20.44 10.43
C ASP A 189 11.11 20.60 11.61
N ALA A 190 11.13 21.78 12.21
CA ALA A 190 12.04 22.10 13.33
C ALA A 190 11.80 21.22 14.57
N GLU A 191 10.62 20.60 14.69
CA GLU A 191 10.28 19.70 15.79
C GLU A 191 10.66 18.25 15.48
N GLY A 192 11.13 17.95 14.26
CA GLY A 192 11.51 16.61 13.77
C GLY A 192 10.35 15.77 13.27
N TRP A 193 9.24 16.38 12.84
CA TRP A 193 8.16 15.71 12.13
C TRP A 193 8.47 15.65 10.66
N MET A 194 8.41 14.45 10.11
CA MET A 194 8.44 14.20 8.67
C MET A 194 7.05 14.44 8.10
N HIS A 195 6.94 15.39 7.19
CA HIS A 195 5.76 15.67 6.38
C HIS A 195 5.71 14.69 5.21
N THR A 196 4.71 13.81 5.19
CA THR A 196 4.70 12.73 4.19
C THR A 196 4.16 13.16 2.83
N GLY A 197 3.40 14.24 2.78
CA GLY A 197 2.63 14.67 1.62
C GLY A 197 1.42 13.77 1.31
N ASP A 198 1.18 12.76 2.15
CA ASP A 198 0.04 11.87 2.02
C ASP A 198 -1.10 12.32 2.94
N LEU A 199 -2.32 12.33 2.40
CA LEU A 199 -3.54 12.61 3.15
C LEU A 199 -4.05 11.34 3.82
N ALA A 200 -4.42 11.45 5.08
CA ALA A 200 -4.92 10.35 5.87
C ALA A 200 -6.03 10.79 6.82
N THR A 201 -6.85 9.84 7.23
CA THR A 201 -7.67 9.94 8.44
C THR A 201 -7.12 9.02 9.51
N MET A 202 -7.29 9.37 10.78
CA MET A 202 -6.96 8.50 11.91
C MET A 202 -8.17 8.42 12.83
N ASP A 203 -8.59 7.21 13.16
CA ASP A 203 -9.71 7.03 14.08
C ASP A 203 -9.30 7.19 15.56
N ALA A 204 -10.29 7.17 16.46
CA ALA A 204 -10.04 7.29 17.91
C ALA A 204 -9.25 6.12 18.50
N GLN A 205 -9.14 4.98 17.80
CA GLN A 205 -8.34 3.82 18.17
C GLN A 205 -6.92 3.86 17.59
N GLY A 206 -6.59 4.89 16.79
CA GLY A 206 -5.29 5.09 16.16
C GLY A 206 -5.08 4.29 14.88
N TYR A 207 -6.14 3.78 14.24
CA TYR A 207 -6.04 3.20 12.91
C TYR A 207 -5.99 4.29 11.85
N VAL A 208 -5.01 4.17 10.96
CA VAL A 208 -4.76 5.14 9.90
C VAL A 208 -5.29 4.62 8.57
N ASN A 209 -6.03 5.44 7.85
CA ASN A 209 -6.44 5.19 6.48
C ASN A 209 -5.86 6.26 5.57
N ILE A 210 -5.11 5.86 4.53
CA ILE A 210 -4.55 6.77 3.53
C ILE A 210 -5.64 7.06 2.50
N VAL A 211 -5.99 8.31 2.33
CA VAL A 211 -7.06 8.74 1.40
C VAL A 211 -6.53 9.32 0.10
N GLY A 212 -5.24 9.64 0.01
CA GLY A 212 -4.62 10.14 -1.22
C GLY A 212 -3.30 10.85 -0.96
N ARG A 213 -2.87 11.63 -1.92
CA ARG A 213 -1.73 12.55 -1.80
C ARG A 213 -2.22 13.99 -1.92
N ILE A 214 -1.57 14.90 -1.22
CA ILE A 214 -1.91 16.34 -1.29
C ILE A 214 -1.83 16.81 -2.74
N LYS A 215 -0.77 16.45 -3.46
CA LYS A 215 -0.53 16.85 -4.86
C LYS A 215 -1.42 16.15 -5.90
N ASP A 216 -2.06 15.03 -5.54
CA ASP A 216 -2.90 14.26 -6.46
C ASP A 216 -4.40 14.52 -6.18
N MET A 217 -4.73 15.32 -5.16
CA MET A 217 -6.07 15.75 -4.84
C MET A 217 -6.59 16.64 -5.97
N VAL A 218 -7.79 16.35 -6.45
CA VAL A 218 -8.44 17.11 -7.53
C VAL A 218 -9.32 18.19 -6.92
N ILE A 219 -9.11 19.45 -7.33
CA ILE A 219 -9.91 20.59 -6.85
C ILE A 219 -10.94 20.96 -7.94
N ARG A 220 -12.13 20.36 -7.82
CA ARG A 220 -13.19 20.55 -8.79
C ARG A 220 -14.20 21.61 -8.29
N GLY A 221 -14.17 22.78 -8.90
CA GLY A 221 -15.08 23.87 -8.54
C GLY A 221 -14.98 24.33 -7.08
N GLY A 222 -13.81 24.17 -6.46
CA GLY A 222 -13.56 24.49 -5.04
C GLY A 222 -13.81 23.34 -4.08
N GLU A 223 -14.24 22.17 -4.55
CA GLU A 223 -14.39 20.97 -3.76
C GLU A 223 -13.16 20.06 -3.91
N ASN A 224 -12.65 19.55 -2.80
CA ASN A 224 -11.55 18.61 -2.77
C ASN A 224 -12.07 17.20 -3.00
N ILE A 225 -11.61 16.55 -4.07
CA ILE A 225 -11.97 15.18 -4.41
C ILE A 225 -10.72 14.30 -4.31
N TYR A 226 -10.87 13.18 -3.64
CA TYR A 226 -9.80 12.23 -3.42
C TYR A 226 -9.91 11.08 -4.43
N PRO A 227 -9.02 10.98 -5.42
CA PRO A 227 -9.08 9.95 -6.47
C PRO A 227 -9.26 8.53 -5.95
N ARG A 228 -8.62 8.20 -4.83
CA ARG A 228 -8.68 6.89 -4.23
C ARG A 228 -10.09 6.43 -3.83
N GLU A 229 -10.94 7.32 -3.37
CA GLU A 229 -12.32 6.96 -3.00
C GLU A 229 -13.09 6.44 -4.22
N ILE A 230 -12.85 7.06 -5.37
CA ILE A 230 -13.46 6.66 -6.64
C ILE A 230 -12.84 5.37 -7.15
N GLU A 231 -11.51 5.22 -7.05
CA GLU A 231 -10.80 3.99 -7.42
C GLU A 231 -11.32 2.79 -6.62
N GLU A 232 -11.40 2.90 -5.30
CA GLU A 232 -11.92 1.84 -4.42
C GLU A 232 -13.39 1.48 -4.74
N PHE A 233 -14.18 2.46 -5.17
CA PHE A 233 -15.54 2.19 -5.61
C PHE A 233 -15.55 1.43 -6.94
N LEU A 234 -14.79 1.88 -7.93
CA LEU A 234 -14.72 1.26 -9.25
C LEU A 234 -14.10 -0.14 -9.24
N TYR A 235 -13.22 -0.47 -8.29
CA TYR A 235 -12.72 -1.84 -8.12
C TYR A 235 -13.81 -2.86 -7.77
N LYS A 236 -14.98 -2.43 -7.27
CA LYS A 236 -16.13 -3.31 -7.01
C LYS A 236 -16.87 -3.70 -8.29
N HIS A 237 -16.66 -2.97 -9.39
CA HIS A 237 -17.31 -3.26 -10.66
C HIS A 237 -16.78 -4.59 -11.24
N PRO A 238 -17.66 -5.54 -11.63
CA PRO A 238 -17.24 -6.91 -12.02
C PRO A 238 -16.29 -6.96 -13.22
N ALA A 239 -16.38 -6.01 -14.14
CA ALA A 239 -15.53 -5.94 -15.33
C ALA A 239 -14.20 -5.20 -15.11
N VAL A 240 -14.00 -4.49 -14.01
CA VAL A 240 -12.79 -3.70 -13.77
C VAL A 240 -11.69 -4.59 -13.17
N GLN A 241 -10.51 -4.57 -13.80
CA GLN A 241 -9.31 -5.22 -13.32
C GLN A 241 -8.42 -4.22 -12.58
N ASP A 242 -8.23 -3.03 -13.16
CA ASP A 242 -7.42 -1.97 -12.59
C ASP A 242 -8.01 -0.60 -12.92
N VAL A 243 -7.81 0.39 -12.07
CA VAL A 243 -8.30 1.75 -12.26
C VAL A 243 -7.36 2.77 -11.63
N GLN A 244 -7.13 3.86 -12.34
CA GLN A 244 -6.41 5.03 -11.87
C GLN A 244 -7.23 6.27 -12.17
N VAL A 245 -7.48 7.09 -11.16
CA VAL A 245 -8.20 8.37 -11.30
C VAL A 245 -7.21 9.53 -11.17
N VAL A 246 -7.30 10.48 -12.07
CA VAL A 246 -6.43 11.67 -12.10
C VAL A 246 -7.24 12.93 -12.38
N GLY A 247 -6.75 14.06 -11.92
CA GLY A 247 -7.26 15.38 -12.32
C GLY A 247 -6.82 15.74 -13.73
N VAL A 248 -7.72 16.29 -14.51
CA VAL A 248 -7.43 16.89 -15.83
C VAL A 248 -7.94 18.32 -15.86
N PRO A 249 -7.27 19.25 -16.57
CA PRO A 249 -7.72 20.63 -16.67
C PRO A 249 -9.13 20.73 -17.24
N ASP A 250 -9.99 21.52 -16.60
CA ASP A 250 -11.36 21.84 -17.06
C ASP A 250 -11.61 23.34 -17.05
N ALA A 251 -12.18 23.86 -18.13
CA ALA A 251 -12.41 25.31 -18.30
C ALA A 251 -13.45 25.88 -17.34
N LYS A 252 -14.40 25.06 -16.85
CA LYS A 252 -15.50 25.49 -15.99
C LYS A 252 -15.18 25.29 -14.50
N TYR A 253 -14.59 24.15 -14.16
CA TYR A 253 -14.38 23.73 -12.79
C TYR A 253 -12.92 23.82 -12.33
N GLY A 254 -11.98 24.24 -13.22
CA GLY A 254 -10.55 24.25 -12.99
C GLY A 254 -9.96 22.88 -13.26
N GLU A 255 -10.46 21.86 -12.56
CA GLU A 255 -10.13 20.45 -12.79
C GLU A 255 -11.39 19.60 -12.92
N GLU A 256 -11.26 18.48 -13.62
CA GLU A 256 -12.27 17.44 -13.75
C GLU A 256 -11.60 16.07 -13.57
N LEU A 257 -12.38 15.05 -13.22
CA LEU A 257 -11.88 13.72 -13.00
C LEU A 257 -11.78 12.91 -14.31
N CYS A 258 -10.68 12.23 -14.49
CA CYS A 258 -10.48 11.28 -15.57
C CYS A 258 -10.08 9.91 -14.99
N ALA A 259 -10.90 8.89 -15.24
CA ALA A 259 -10.62 7.51 -14.84
C ALA A 259 -10.00 6.72 -16.00
N TRP A 260 -8.80 6.19 -15.79
CA TRP A 260 -8.16 5.21 -16.67
C TRP A 260 -8.48 3.82 -16.16
N ILE A 261 -9.15 2.99 -16.98
CA ILE A 261 -9.68 1.71 -16.55
C ILE A 261 -9.14 0.58 -17.42
N VAL A 262 -8.62 -0.46 -16.78
CA VAL A 262 -8.25 -1.73 -17.40
C VAL A 262 -9.36 -2.74 -17.12
N LEU A 263 -9.92 -3.33 -18.16
CA LEU A 263 -10.94 -4.35 -18.02
C LEU A 263 -10.32 -5.73 -17.87
N LYS A 264 -11.00 -6.60 -17.12
CA LYS A 264 -10.64 -8.01 -17.03
C LYS A 264 -10.71 -8.68 -18.41
N PRO A 265 -9.84 -9.67 -18.69
CA PRO A 265 -9.84 -10.39 -19.97
C PRO A 265 -11.24 -10.89 -20.34
N GLY A 266 -11.67 -10.58 -21.57
CA GLY A 266 -12.98 -10.99 -22.10
C GLY A 266 -14.18 -10.20 -21.58
N GLN A 267 -13.99 -9.24 -20.71
CA GLN A 267 -15.04 -8.32 -20.25
C GLN A 267 -15.13 -7.09 -21.17
N THR A 268 -16.35 -6.56 -21.28
CA THR A 268 -16.64 -5.31 -21.98
C THR A 268 -17.58 -4.47 -21.13
N THR A 269 -17.43 -3.17 -21.17
CA THR A 269 -18.34 -2.20 -20.57
C THR A 269 -18.25 -0.89 -21.35
N THR A 270 -19.12 0.05 -21.05
CA THR A 270 -19.11 1.39 -21.65
C THR A 270 -18.80 2.45 -20.59
N ASP A 271 -18.34 3.61 -21.03
CA ASP A 271 -18.15 4.76 -20.15
C ASP A 271 -19.43 5.16 -19.42
N THR A 272 -20.57 5.12 -20.13
CA THR A 272 -21.90 5.37 -19.54
C THR A 272 -22.21 4.37 -18.43
N ALA A 273 -22.02 3.07 -18.67
CA ALA A 273 -22.31 2.04 -17.67
C ALA A 273 -21.42 2.17 -16.43
N LEU A 274 -20.15 2.61 -16.59
CA LEU A 274 -19.26 2.86 -15.49
C LEU A 274 -19.62 4.13 -14.70
N ARG A 275 -20.18 5.14 -15.36
CA ARG A 275 -20.66 6.37 -14.69
C ARG A 275 -21.98 6.15 -13.94
N ASP A 276 -22.81 5.23 -14.42
CA ASP A 276 -24.11 4.91 -13.82
C ASP A 276 -23.99 3.86 -12.69
N PHE A 277 -22.81 3.20 -12.56
CA PHE A 277 -22.50 2.24 -11.50
C PHE A 277 -22.32 2.93 -10.17
#